data_e43afd481e7e18d2eb36fd726ab434d3
#
_entry.id   e43afd481e7e18d2eb36fd726ab434d3
#
_cell.length_a   1.000
_cell.length_b   1.000
_cell.length_c   1.000
_cell.angle_alpha   90.00
_cell.angle_beta   90.00
_cell.angle_gamma   90.00
#
_symmetry.space_group_name_H-M   'P 1'
#
loop_
_entity.id
_entity.type
_entity.pdbx_description
1 polymer ?
#
loop_
_entity_poly.entity_id
_entity_poly.type
_entity_poly.pdbx_seq_one_letter_code
_entity_poly.pdbx_strand_id
1 'polypeptide(L)'
;MTPRSTDSGMVRALWAALLAAASLLAGCAEMPMTPPKPTIENAAKLRAGSPAIGPVEVGKFTLDAAQSASVDKGVSIRSNTVRSPVEGSFAQYLRETLRVELQSAGLLDARSDAVITGTLLDSSVEAPVGTGKAALAARFVVTRSGTVRYDRALRTEASWDSPFMGVSAIPQAAGQYEALYRKLVGALLDDAAFRAAVARQ
;
A
#
# COMPACT_ATOMS: atom_id res chain seq x y z
N MET A 1 -10.29 47.33 55.25
CA MET A 1 -10.87 46.31 54.28
C MET A 1 -9.93 46.22 53.07
N THR A 2 -9.07 45.25 53.05
CA THR A 2 -8.12 45.05 51.97
C THR A 2 -8.66 43.91 51.04
N PRO A 3 -8.76 44.09 49.70
CA PRO A 3 -9.18 43.03 48.81
C PRO A 3 -8.05 42.03 48.61
N ARG A 4 -8.40 40.76 48.71
CA ARG A 4 -7.54 39.59 48.45
C ARG A 4 -7.10 39.54 47.01
N SER A 5 -5.81 39.60 46.72
CA SER A 5 -5.18 39.43 45.39
C SER A 5 -4.77 37.98 45.17
N THR A 6 -5.70 37.02 45.25
CA THR A 6 -5.39 35.58 45.15
C THR A 6 -5.75 34.95 43.81
N ASP A 7 -6.36 35.69 42.87
CA ASP A 7 -6.89 35.08 41.63
C ASP A 7 -5.94 35.03 40.42
N SER A 8 -4.92 35.90 40.39
CA SER A 8 -4.07 36.02 39.18
C SER A 8 -3.08 34.84 39.00
N GLY A 9 -2.64 34.23 40.10
CA GLY A 9 -1.71 33.07 40.05
C GLY A 9 -2.37 31.80 39.56
N MET A 10 -3.58 31.55 40.04
CA MET A 10 -4.36 30.34 39.68
C MET A 10 -4.84 30.41 38.24
N VAL A 11 -5.25 31.58 37.74
CA VAL A 11 -5.62 31.80 36.35
C VAL A 11 -4.43 31.58 35.40
N ARG A 12 -3.24 32.10 35.76
CA ARG A 12 -2.01 31.89 34.97
C ARG A 12 -1.58 30.42 34.95
N ALA A 13 -1.73 29.68 36.03
CA ALA A 13 -1.43 28.26 36.11
C ALA A 13 -2.41 27.43 35.24
N LEU A 14 -3.70 27.78 35.24
CA LEU A 14 -4.70 27.16 34.38
C LEU A 14 -4.44 27.41 32.89
N TRP A 15 -4.07 28.63 32.50
CA TRP A 15 -3.71 28.95 31.12
C TRP A 15 -2.44 28.24 30.68
N ALA A 16 -1.43 28.13 31.53
CA ALA A 16 -0.22 27.37 31.24
C ALA A 16 -0.50 25.86 31.08
N ALA A 17 -1.38 25.27 31.91
CA ALA A 17 -1.79 23.89 31.82
C ALA A 17 -2.62 23.61 30.55
N LEU A 18 -3.51 24.54 30.14
CA LEU A 18 -4.28 24.44 28.90
C LEU A 18 -3.38 24.51 27.66
N LEU A 19 -2.39 25.40 27.64
CA LEU A 19 -1.42 25.51 26.54
C LEU A 19 -0.51 24.27 26.44
N ALA A 20 -0.11 23.70 27.58
CA ALA A 20 0.66 22.47 27.63
C ALA A 20 -0.17 21.25 27.15
N ALA A 21 -1.47 21.21 27.50
CA ALA A 21 -2.37 20.14 27.00
C ALA A 21 -2.68 20.26 25.50
N ALA A 22 -2.77 21.48 24.96
CA ALA A 22 -2.98 21.72 23.54
C ALA A 22 -1.78 21.30 22.66
N SER A 23 -0.56 21.39 23.19
CA SER A 23 0.65 20.97 22.46
C SER A 23 0.83 19.44 22.38
N LEU A 24 0.14 18.66 23.19
CA LEU A 24 0.14 17.19 23.14
C LEU A 24 -0.78 16.62 22.04
N LEU A 25 -1.60 17.45 21.41
CA LEU A 25 -2.51 17.06 20.31
C LEU A 25 -1.91 17.25 18.91
N ALA A 26 -0.66 17.65 18.78
CA ALA A 26 0.07 17.67 17.51
C ALA A 26 0.44 16.24 17.08
N GLY A 27 -0.54 15.35 17.01
CA GLY A 27 -0.39 14.01 16.47
C GLY A 27 -0.05 14.08 14.98
N CYS A 28 0.91 13.26 14.52
CA CYS A 28 1.12 13.04 13.11
C CYS A 28 -0.20 12.64 12.46
N ALA A 29 -0.66 13.38 11.45
CA ALA A 29 -1.90 13.05 10.77
C ALA A 29 -1.72 11.72 10.04
N GLU A 30 -2.48 10.72 10.44
CA GLU A 30 -2.55 9.43 9.73
C GLU A 30 -3.52 9.56 8.56
N MET A 31 -3.11 9.04 7.41
CA MET A 31 -3.91 9.04 6.19
C MET A 31 -4.05 7.59 5.71
N PRO A 32 -5.24 6.99 5.84
CA PRO A 32 -5.47 5.65 5.31
C PRO A 32 -5.48 5.68 3.78
N MET A 33 -4.90 4.65 3.16
CA MET A 33 -5.08 4.39 1.74
C MET A 33 -6.53 4.03 1.43
N THR A 34 -6.91 4.22 0.17
CA THR A 34 -8.21 3.74 -0.33
C THR A 34 -8.23 2.20 -0.36
N PRO A 35 -9.30 1.52 0.09
CA PRO A 35 -9.41 0.07 -0.07
C PRO A 35 -9.23 -0.35 -1.53
N PRO A 36 -8.50 -1.46 -1.83
CA PRO A 36 -8.29 -1.92 -3.18
C PRO A 36 -9.61 -2.19 -3.91
N LYS A 37 -9.65 -1.78 -5.19
CA LYS A 37 -10.78 -2.02 -6.09
C LYS A 37 -10.25 -2.54 -7.43
N PRO A 38 -11.01 -3.39 -8.14
CA PRO A 38 -10.63 -3.84 -9.46
C PRO A 38 -10.58 -2.65 -10.44
N THR A 39 -9.70 -2.74 -11.43
CA THR A 39 -9.47 -1.71 -12.44
C THR A 39 -9.89 -2.20 -13.82
N ILE A 40 -10.35 -1.24 -14.65
CA ILE A 40 -10.69 -1.55 -16.05
C ILE A 40 -9.47 -2.06 -16.81
N GLU A 41 -8.29 -1.49 -16.52
CA GLU A 41 -7.04 -1.86 -17.15
C GLU A 41 -6.66 -3.32 -16.85
N ASN A 42 -6.60 -3.72 -15.57
CA ASN A 42 -6.25 -5.09 -15.19
C ASN A 42 -7.36 -6.08 -15.60
N ALA A 43 -8.62 -5.69 -15.55
CA ALA A 43 -9.71 -6.48 -16.07
C ALA A 43 -9.58 -6.73 -17.59
N ALA A 44 -9.10 -5.76 -18.36
CA ALA A 44 -8.79 -5.95 -19.78
C ALA A 44 -7.63 -6.93 -19.98
N LYS A 45 -6.55 -6.82 -19.19
CA LYS A 45 -5.41 -7.76 -19.22
C LYS A 45 -5.85 -9.20 -18.90
N LEU A 46 -6.70 -9.37 -17.89
CA LEU A 46 -7.23 -10.68 -17.51
C LEU A 46 -8.05 -11.33 -18.65
N ARG A 47 -8.84 -10.53 -19.39
CA ARG A 47 -9.67 -11.04 -20.49
C ARG A 47 -8.89 -11.29 -21.79
N ALA A 48 -7.99 -10.36 -22.16
CA ALA A 48 -7.34 -10.37 -23.47
C ALA A 48 -5.99 -11.08 -23.50
N GLY A 49 -5.39 -11.36 -22.34
CA GLY A 49 -4.04 -11.94 -22.28
C GLY A 49 -4.01 -13.43 -22.65
N SER A 50 -2.91 -13.85 -23.27
CA SER A 50 -2.66 -15.24 -23.68
C SER A 50 -1.37 -15.79 -23.05
N PRO A 51 -1.35 -17.01 -22.54
CA PRO A 51 -2.51 -17.90 -22.37
C PRO A 51 -3.55 -17.38 -21.39
N ALA A 52 -4.79 -17.87 -21.48
CA ALA A 52 -5.86 -17.50 -20.57
C ALA A 52 -5.56 -18.04 -19.16
N ILE A 53 -5.72 -17.18 -18.16
CA ILE A 53 -5.54 -17.53 -16.75
C ILE A 53 -6.69 -18.46 -16.31
N GLY A 54 -6.34 -19.56 -15.64
CA GLY A 54 -7.28 -20.45 -14.97
C GLY A 54 -7.65 -19.96 -13.57
N PRO A 55 -8.51 -20.71 -12.85
CA PRO A 55 -8.78 -20.45 -11.44
C PRO A 55 -7.51 -20.57 -10.60
N VAL A 56 -7.34 -19.65 -9.65
CA VAL A 56 -6.16 -19.58 -8.76
C VAL A 56 -6.57 -19.27 -7.33
N GLU A 57 -5.79 -19.75 -6.38
CA GLU A 57 -5.82 -19.31 -4.98
C GLU A 57 -4.82 -18.17 -4.77
N VAL A 58 -5.20 -17.16 -3.98
CA VAL A 58 -4.28 -16.13 -3.48
C VAL A 58 -3.91 -16.47 -2.04
N GLY A 59 -2.74 -17.07 -1.88
CA GLY A 59 -2.21 -17.51 -0.61
C GLY A 59 -1.62 -16.38 0.25
N LYS A 60 -0.54 -16.68 0.98
CA LYS A 60 0.06 -15.76 1.95
C LYS A 60 0.94 -14.70 1.26
N PHE A 61 0.85 -13.47 1.76
CA PHE A 61 1.78 -12.38 1.43
C PHE A 61 2.49 -11.91 2.70
N THR A 62 3.76 -11.64 2.60
CA THR A 62 4.59 -11.23 3.74
C THR A 62 5.56 -10.12 3.35
N LEU A 63 6.06 -9.39 4.35
CA LEU A 63 7.24 -8.55 4.17
C LEU A 63 8.49 -9.43 4.06
N ASP A 64 9.46 -9.01 3.25
CA ASP A 64 10.79 -9.64 3.21
C ASP A 64 11.47 -9.56 4.58
N ALA A 65 12.08 -10.66 5.02
CA ALA A 65 12.72 -10.74 6.33
C ALA A 65 13.95 -9.82 6.47
N ALA A 66 14.55 -9.38 5.37
CA ALA A 66 15.64 -8.41 5.36
C ALA A 66 15.14 -6.96 5.55
N GLN A 67 13.84 -6.69 5.40
CA GLN A 67 13.26 -5.38 5.58
C GLN A 67 12.89 -5.10 7.04
N SER A 68 12.97 -3.82 7.45
CA SER A 68 12.41 -3.40 8.73
C SER A 68 10.90 -3.56 8.74
N ALA A 69 10.34 -4.09 9.83
CA ALA A 69 8.88 -4.24 9.99
C ALA A 69 8.11 -2.90 9.81
N SER A 70 8.76 -1.76 10.04
CA SER A 70 8.17 -0.44 9.83
C SER A 70 7.78 -0.17 8.37
N VAL A 71 8.50 -0.76 7.40
CA VAL A 71 8.22 -0.63 5.95
C VAL A 71 6.83 -1.17 5.59
N ASP A 72 6.35 -2.16 6.32
CA ASP A 72 5.01 -2.76 6.12
C ASP A 72 3.89 -1.99 6.85
N LYS A 73 4.24 -1.10 7.78
CA LYS A 73 3.27 -0.47 8.68
C LYS A 73 2.90 0.96 8.30
N GLY A 74 3.73 1.64 7.58
CA GLY A 74 3.48 3.01 7.16
C GLY A 74 4.61 3.60 6.36
N VAL A 75 4.28 4.52 5.47
CA VAL A 75 5.23 5.36 4.75
C VAL A 75 4.96 6.82 5.06
N SER A 76 6.02 7.59 5.23
CA SER A 76 5.91 9.02 5.51
C SER A 76 5.89 9.82 4.22
N ILE A 77 4.88 10.68 4.08
CA ILE A 77 4.79 11.68 3.02
C ILE A 77 4.82 13.05 3.69
N ARG A 78 5.97 13.70 3.72
CA ARG A 78 6.20 14.93 4.49
C ARG A 78 5.84 14.72 5.97
N SER A 79 4.83 15.46 6.48
CA SER A 79 4.37 15.39 7.88
C SER A 79 3.27 14.35 8.13
N ASN A 80 2.84 13.60 7.11
CA ASN A 80 1.76 12.62 7.22
C ASN A 80 2.29 11.20 7.10
N THR A 81 1.64 10.27 7.79
CA THR A 81 1.91 8.84 7.66
C THR A 81 0.76 8.17 6.92
N VAL A 82 1.07 7.59 5.77
CA VAL A 82 0.12 6.76 5.00
C VAL A 82 0.13 5.35 5.55
N ARG A 83 -1.05 4.78 5.75
CA ARG A 83 -1.22 3.42 6.27
C ARG A 83 -2.15 2.59 5.39
N SER A 84 -1.90 1.30 5.37
CA SER A 84 -2.79 0.34 4.73
C SER A 84 -4.07 0.15 5.54
N PRO A 85 -5.28 0.20 4.91
CA PRO A 85 -6.53 -0.17 5.54
C PRO A 85 -6.69 -1.70 5.69
N VAL A 86 -5.82 -2.48 5.04
CA VAL A 86 -5.87 -3.95 5.06
C VAL A 86 -4.90 -4.44 6.13
N GLU A 87 -5.40 -4.79 7.30
CA GLU A 87 -4.65 -5.32 8.45
C GLU A 87 -3.46 -4.44 8.88
N GLY A 88 -3.46 -3.15 8.51
CA GLY A 88 -2.33 -2.24 8.75
C GLY A 88 -1.02 -2.72 8.11
N SER A 89 -1.08 -3.44 6.98
CA SER A 89 0.05 -4.07 6.30
C SER A 89 0.01 -3.79 4.80
N PHE A 90 1.12 -3.33 4.25
CA PHE A 90 1.26 -3.12 2.81
C PHE A 90 1.40 -4.43 2.03
N ALA A 91 1.98 -5.46 2.64
CA ALA A 91 2.00 -6.80 2.05
C ALA A 91 0.57 -7.36 1.91
N GLN A 92 -0.29 -7.16 2.93
CA GLN A 92 -1.70 -7.54 2.84
C GLN A 92 -2.49 -6.65 1.86
N TYR A 93 -2.14 -5.37 1.75
CA TYR A 93 -2.71 -4.49 0.74
C TYR A 93 -2.41 -4.96 -0.68
N LEU A 94 -1.17 -5.38 -0.95
CA LEU A 94 -0.78 -5.98 -2.24
C LEU A 94 -1.56 -7.27 -2.51
N ARG A 95 -1.66 -8.15 -1.50
CA ARG A 95 -2.47 -9.37 -1.59
C ARG A 95 -3.91 -9.06 -1.96
N GLU A 96 -4.52 -8.11 -1.26
CA GLU A 96 -5.92 -7.73 -1.51
C GLU A 96 -6.09 -7.07 -2.88
N THR A 97 -5.12 -6.26 -3.33
CA THR A 97 -5.14 -5.69 -4.68
C THR A 97 -5.18 -6.78 -5.76
N LEU A 98 -4.36 -7.81 -5.64
CA LEU A 98 -4.41 -8.96 -6.56
C LEU A 98 -5.73 -9.73 -6.43
N ARG A 99 -6.20 -9.95 -5.19
CA ARG A 99 -7.41 -10.72 -4.91
C ARG A 99 -8.66 -10.10 -5.55
N VAL A 100 -8.85 -8.78 -5.41
CA VAL A 100 -10.03 -8.11 -5.97
C VAL A 100 -10.04 -8.12 -7.50
N GLU A 101 -8.87 -8.03 -8.15
CA GLU A 101 -8.77 -8.14 -9.61
C GLU A 101 -9.17 -9.54 -10.09
N LEU A 102 -8.64 -10.59 -9.49
CA LEU A 102 -8.96 -11.98 -9.83
C LEU A 102 -10.42 -12.31 -9.51
N GLN A 103 -10.94 -11.84 -8.38
CA GLN A 103 -12.33 -12.03 -8.00
C GLN A 103 -13.28 -11.37 -8.99
N SER A 104 -12.98 -10.15 -9.44
CA SER A 104 -13.81 -9.43 -10.42
C SER A 104 -13.89 -10.13 -11.77
N ALA A 105 -12.86 -10.92 -12.10
CA ALA A 105 -12.80 -11.74 -13.31
C ALA A 105 -13.35 -13.17 -13.13
N GLY A 106 -13.80 -13.55 -11.93
CA GLY A 106 -14.29 -14.90 -11.61
C GLY A 106 -13.17 -15.95 -11.57
N LEU A 107 -11.92 -15.54 -11.33
CA LEU A 107 -10.75 -16.41 -11.34
C LEU A 107 -10.25 -16.80 -9.93
N LEU A 108 -10.89 -16.30 -8.87
CA LEU A 108 -10.51 -16.62 -7.50
C LEU A 108 -11.20 -17.92 -7.07
N ASP A 109 -10.41 -18.96 -6.76
CA ASP A 109 -10.90 -20.23 -6.23
C ASP A 109 -9.96 -20.75 -5.13
N ALA A 110 -10.45 -20.83 -3.91
CA ALA A 110 -9.70 -21.33 -2.74
C ALA A 110 -9.37 -22.83 -2.79
N ARG A 111 -9.91 -23.57 -3.79
CA ARG A 111 -9.62 -24.99 -3.98
C ARG A 111 -8.71 -25.24 -5.19
N SER A 112 -8.22 -24.17 -5.80
CA SER A 112 -7.29 -24.29 -6.94
C SER A 112 -5.98 -24.93 -6.50
N ASP A 113 -5.41 -25.78 -7.35
CA ASP A 113 -4.07 -26.33 -7.19
C ASP A 113 -2.96 -25.32 -7.52
N ALA A 114 -3.32 -24.21 -8.18
CA ALA A 114 -2.44 -23.10 -8.47
C ALA A 114 -2.57 -22.02 -7.39
N VAL A 115 -1.55 -21.90 -6.55
CA VAL A 115 -1.50 -20.94 -5.42
C VAL A 115 -0.49 -19.86 -5.71
N ILE A 116 -0.91 -18.60 -5.63
CA ILE A 116 -0.05 -17.41 -5.76
C ILE A 116 0.32 -16.90 -4.36
N THR A 117 1.61 -16.83 -4.06
CA THR A 117 2.13 -16.19 -2.84
C THR A 117 3.01 -15.00 -3.19
N GLY A 118 3.21 -14.07 -2.25
CA GLY A 118 3.99 -12.87 -2.48
C GLY A 118 4.88 -12.47 -1.30
N THR A 119 5.98 -11.82 -1.62
CA THR A 119 6.88 -11.20 -0.63
C THR A 119 7.12 -9.76 -1.05
N LEU A 120 6.72 -8.80 -0.21
CA LEU A 120 6.99 -7.37 -0.41
C LEU A 120 8.49 -7.12 -0.16
N LEU A 121 9.20 -6.67 -1.19
CA LEU A 121 10.66 -6.45 -1.16
C LEU A 121 11.03 -4.99 -0.93
N ASP A 122 10.24 -4.06 -1.47
CA ASP A 122 10.46 -2.62 -1.35
C ASP A 122 9.13 -1.88 -1.41
N SER A 123 9.02 -0.83 -0.62
CA SER A 123 7.83 0.02 -0.55
C SER A 123 8.25 1.40 -0.06
N SER A 124 8.36 2.35 -0.97
CA SER A 124 8.85 3.68 -0.66
C SER A 124 8.10 4.78 -1.42
N VAL A 125 7.98 5.94 -0.78
CA VAL A 125 7.45 7.16 -1.40
C VAL A 125 8.13 8.37 -0.79
N GLU A 126 8.55 9.29 -1.64
CA GLU A 126 9.16 10.56 -1.29
C GLU A 126 8.48 11.67 -2.08
N ALA A 127 8.11 12.76 -1.42
CA ALA A 127 7.47 13.90 -2.05
C ALA A 127 8.10 15.23 -1.59
N PRO A 128 9.42 15.43 -1.79
CA PRO A 128 10.04 16.73 -1.59
C PRO A 128 9.44 17.76 -2.56
N VAL A 129 9.79 19.03 -2.40
CA VAL A 129 9.45 20.07 -3.39
C VAL A 129 10.23 19.79 -4.68
N GLY A 130 9.56 19.89 -5.82
CA GLY A 130 10.12 19.65 -7.14
C GLY A 130 9.76 18.27 -7.68
N THR A 131 10.48 17.21 -7.32
CA THR A 131 10.24 15.88 -7.89
C THR A 131 9.89 14.86 -6.81
N GLY A 132 8.67 14.35 -6.86
CA GLY A 132 8.23 13.21 -6.07
C GLY A 132 8.61 11.88 -6.76
N LYS A 133 8.86 10.86 -5.96
CA LYS A 133 9.19 9.50 -6.42
C LYS A 133 8.53 8.47 -5.53
N ALA A 134 8.16 7.36 -6.12
CA ALA A 134 7.72 6.18 -5.37
C ALA A 134 8.19 4.90 -6.06
N ALA A 135 8.46 3.87 -5.28
CA ALA A 135 8.83 2.56 -5.77
C ALA A 135 8.13 1.46 -4.97
N LEU A 136 7.79 0.39 -5.67
CA LEU A 136 7.19 -0.81 -5.11
C LEU A 136 7.79 -2.03 -5.79
N ALA A 137 8.27 -2.99 -5.01
CA ALA A 137 8.78 -4.25 -5.53
C ALA A 137 8.25 -5.43 -4.71
N ALA A 138 7.88 -6.51 -5.39
CA ALA A 138 7.50 -7.75 -4.74
C ALA A 138 7.98 -8.97 -5.55
N ARG A 139 8.30 -10.04 -4.86
CA ARG A 139 8.52 -11.37 -5.43
C ARG A 139 7.19 -12.11 -5.42
N PHE A 140 6.82 -12.67 -6.55
CA PHE A 140 5.65 -13.53 -6.69
C PHE A 140 6.07 -14.95 -6.99
N VAL A 141 5.45 -15.90 -6.31
CA VAL A 141 5.68 -17.33 -6.52
C VAL A 141 4.35 -17.99 -6.84
N VAL A 142 4.31 -18.78 -7.91
CA VAL A 142 3.18 -19.66 -8.20
C VAL A 142 3.62 -21.09 -7.96
N THR A 143 2.88 -21.77 -7.09
CA THR A 143 3.02 -23.21 -6.86
C THR A 143 1.79 -23.91 -7.41
N ARG A 144 1.97 -24.92 -8.24
CA ARG A 144 0.88 -25.76 -8.75
C ARG A 144 1.14 -27.20 -8.39
N SER A 145 0.20 -27.85 -7.72
CA SER A 145 0.31 -29.23 -7.24
C SER A 145 1.64 -29.48 -6.48
N GLY A 146 2.03 -28.54 -5.60
CA GLY A 146 3.26 -28.60 -4.80
C GLY A 146 4.56 -28.24 -5.53
N THR A 147 4.51 -27.96 -6.84
CA THR A 147 5.71 -27.61 -7.64
C THR A 147 5.72 -26.11 -7.97
N VAL A 148 6.84 -25.45 -7.75
CA VAL A 148 7.05 -24.05 -8.15
C VAL A 148 7.07 -23.97 -9.70
N ARG A 149 6.17 -23.16 -10.27
CA ARG A 149 6.04 -22.92 -11.70
C ARG A 149 6.45 -21.52 -12.13
N TYR A 150 6.45 -20.59 -11.17
CA TYR A 150 6.87 -19.21 -11.39
C TYR A 150 7.51 -18.68 -10.12
N ASP A 151 8.58 -17.93 -10.26
CA ASP A 151 9.28 -17.28 -9.16
C ASP A 151 10.06 -16.09 -9.70
N ARG A 152 9.51 -14.88 -9.54
CA ARG A 152 10.14 -13.64 -10.01
C ARG A 152 9.84 -12.46 -9.10
N ALA A 153 10.83 -11.57 -9.00
CA ALA A 153 10.65 -10.23 -8.45
C ALA A 153 10.25 -9.27 -9.58
N LEU A 154 9.21 -8.49 -9.32
CA LEU A 154 8.74 -7.41 -10.18
C LEU A 154 8.87 -6.08 -9.43
N ARG A 155 9.13 -4.99 -10.18
CA ARG A 155 9.25 -3.65 -9.64
C ARG A 155 8.48 -2.67 -10.50
N THR A 156 7.85 -1.70 -9.85
CA THR A 156 7.22 -0.54 -10.49
C THR A 156 7.68 0.74 -9.82
N GLU A 157 7.79 1.80 -10.60
CA GLU A 157 8.20 3.11 -10.13
C GLU A 157 7.28 4.20 -10.69
N ALA A 158 7.21 5.32 -9.98
CA ALA A 158 6.56 6.53 -10.44
C ALA A 158 7.42 7.75 -10.09
N SER A 159 7.38 8.76 -10.96
CA SER A 159 7.96 10.07 -10.71
C SER A 159 6.97 11.12 -11.19
N TRP A 160 6.83 12.22 -10.43
CA TRP A 160 5.87 13.29 -10.74
C TRP A 160 6.39 14.65 -10.23
N ASP A 161 5.80 15.73 -10.75
CA ASP A 161 6.05 17.06 -10.21
C ASP A 161 5.35 17.21 -8.85
N SER A 162 6.15 17.41 -7.80
CA SER A 162 5.69 17.53 -6.42
C SER A 162 5.58 19.02 -6.03
N PRO A 163 4.35 19.55 -5.83
CA PRO A 163 4.13 20.94 -5.52
C PRO A 163 4.78 21.38 -4.20
N PHE A 164 5.04 22.69 -4.07
CA PHE A 164 5.52 23.28 -2.82
C PHE A 164 4.50 23.11 -1.68
N MET A 165 3.22 23.35 -1.96
CA MET A 165 2.16 23.31 -0.95
C MET A 165 1.80 21.88 -0.56
N GLY A 166 1.92 21.56 0.73
CA GLY A 166 1.61 20.23 1.28
C GLY A 166 0.17 19.78 1.05
N VAL A 167 -0.78 20.72 1.05
CA VAL A 167 -2.20 20.45 0.82
C VAL A 167 -2.49 19.81 -0.53
N SER A 168 -1.66 20.05 -1.55
CA SER A 168 -1.75 19.41 -2.86
C SER A 168 -0.73 18.27 -3.03
N ALA A 169 0.49 18.42 -2.51
CA ALA A 169 1.56 17.44 -2.68
C ALA A 169 1.28 16.11 -1.97
N ILE A 170 0.70 16.16 -0.75
CA ILE A 170 0.46 14.96 0.06
C ILE A 170 -0.60 14.04 -0.55
N PRO A 171 -1.81 14.53 -0.93
CA PRO A 171 -2.80 13.71 -1.61
C PRO A 171 -2.32 13.16 -2.96
N GLN A 172 -1.57 13.98 -3.73
CA GLN A 172 -1.01 13.55 -5.00
C GLN A 172 -0.03 12.39 -4.80
N ALA A 173 0.91 12.52 -3.86
CA ALA A 173 1.88 11.46 -3.57
C ALA A 173 1.22 10.17 -3.08
N ALA A 174 0.19 10.27 -2.21
CA ALA A 174 -0.59 9.13 -1.77
C ALA A 174 -1.28 8.43 -2.95
N GLY A 175 -1.91 9.18 -3.86
CA GLY A 175 -2.53 8.64 -5.07
C GLY A 175 -1.53 7.95 -6.00
N GLN A 176 -0.33 8.52 -6.20
CA GLN A 176 0.74 7.90 -6.97
C GLN A 176 1.23 6.60 -6.32
N TYR A 177 1.40 6.60 -4.99
CA TYR A 177 1.80 5.42 -4.25
C TYR A 177 0.75 4.30 -4.32
N GLU A 178 -0.54 4.61 -4.15
CA GLU A 178 -1.63 3.64 -4.34
C GLU A 178 -1.66 3.06 -5.77
N ALA A 179 -1.40 3.90 -6.77
CA ALA A 179 -1.38 3.47 -8.16
C ALA A 179 -0.28 2.42 -8.43
N LEU A 180 0.84 2.43 -7.69
CA LEU A 180 1.91 1.45 -7.87
C LEU A 180 1.45 0.02 -7.58
N TYR A 181 0.57 -0.20 -6.61
CA TYR A 181 0.04 -1.53 -6.32
C TYR A 181 -0.74 -2.09 -7.50
N ARG A 182 -1.60 -1.27 -8.11
CA ARG A 182 -2.36 -1.67 -9.31
C ARG A 182 -1.44 -1.91 -10.51
N LYS A 183 -0.41 -1.06 -10.69
CA LYS A 183 0.60 -1.23 -11.75
C LYS A 183 1.42 -2.49 -11.55
N LEU A 184 1.82 -2.82 -10.31
CA LEU A 184 2.61 -4.01 -10.01
C LEU A 184 1.79 -5.29 -10.28
N VAL A 185 0.51 -5.32 -9.89
CA VAL A 185 -0.41 -6.39 -10.25
C VAL A 185 -0.58 -6.45 -11.76
N GLY A 186 -0.75 -5.30 -12.45
CA GLY A 186 -0.82 -5.25 -13.91
C GLY A 186 0.43 -5.82 -14.59
N ALA A 187 1.62 -5.52 -14.07
CA ALA A 187 2.87 -6.08 -14.56
C ALA A 187 2.95 -7.60 -14.38
N LEU A 188 2.44 -8.13 -13.26
CA LEU A 188 2.32 -9.57 -13.05
C LEU A 188 1.37 -10.21 -14.06
N LEU A 189 0.22 -9.59 -14.32
CA LEU A 189 -0.77 -10.09 -15.27
C LEU A 189 -0.27 -10.05 -16.73
N ASP A 190 0.68 -9.19 -17.06
CA ASP A 190 1.32 -9.10 -18.38
C ASP A 190 2.51 -10.06 -18.52
N ASP A 191 3.05 -10.60 -17.42
CA ASP A 191 4.20 -11.51 -17.47
C ASP A 191 3.79 -12.86 -18.12
N ALA A 192 4.37 -13.16 -19.29
CA ALA A 192 4.05 -14.37 -20.04
C ALA A 192 4.38 -15.67 -19.26
N ALA A 193 5.43 -15.67 -18.44
CA ALA A 193 5.79 -16.82 -17.62
C ALA A 193 4.81 -17.02 -16.46
N PHE A 194 4.32 -15.92 -15.83
CA PHE A 194 3.23 -15.99 -14.86
C PHE A 194 1.97 -16.59 -15.49
N ARG A 195 1.57 -16.08 -16.65
CA ARG A 195 0.39 -16.59 -17.37
C ARG A 195 0.50 -18.06 -17.70
N ALA A 196 1.68 -18.51 -18.17
CA ALA A 196 1.93 -19.92 -18.45
C ALA A 196 1.82 -20.78 -17.16
N ALA A 197 2.31 -20.28 -16.01
CA ALA A 197 2.24 -20.98 -14.74
C ALA A 197 0.81 -21.17 -14.22
N VAL A 198 -0.08 -20.20 -14.49
CA VAL A 198 -1.49 -20.20 -14.04
C VAL A 198 -2.48 -20.49 -15.18
N ALA A 199 -2.01 -20.91 -16.35
CA ALA A 199 -2.86 -21.18 -17.51
C ALA A 199 -3.97 -22.19 -17.19
N ARG A 200 -5.13 -21.97 -17.81
CA ARG A 200 -6.24 -22.94 -17.77
C ARG A 200 -5.76 -24.24 -18.43
N GLN A 201 -5.93 -25.35 -17.73
CA GLN A 201 -5.75 -26.71 -18.27
C GLN A 201 -6.99 -27.16 -19.02
#